data_27436e1012260ea9c16624dac6878d7d
#
_entry.id   27436e1012260ea9c16624dac6878d7d
#
_cell.length_a   1.000
_cell.length_b   1.000
_cell.length_c   1.000
_cell.angle_alpha   90.00
_cell.angle_beta   90.00
_cell.angle_gamma   90.00
#
_symmetry.space_group_name_H-M   'P 1'
#
loop_
_entity.id
_entity.type
_entity.pdbx_description
1 polymer ?
#
loop_
_entity_poly.entity_id
_entity_poly.type
_entity_poly.pdbx_seq_one_letter_code
_entity_poly.pdbx_strand_id
1 'polypeptide(L)'
;MKWFKRIAFVLGALIAVLAVLPFFISLNDYIPQIEQAVSARLREPVKISNLRAAILPLPHVTVDGITVGKSGDVKVGKVTVTPVLSSLFDTPKVIKSMEIDGLVLTQKAIDKIPVWTKSEAKPGAPQQPQQVTVQSIRLDDALVRLDKTSFGPFDARIRLDAKNEPEEASITTRDGKLKIDVRPGKSNYLIDASAKSWKLPAGPAIYFDELTIKGVATLGDASFSQIAARLYGGTVNGKASVSWRKGLQLQGNLAVSGVELKPLVPLLAPGRNMSGKLDAKPVFSTSAAGAAQLANAMRLETPFNVSNGVLHGVDIQKAATSLIKQGASGGETRFEELSGHLAMDRGAYRFTQIRITSGSLAANGNVSISPQKELSGRVNAEVKAAGASARVPLNVTGTLDSPLLYPSGGTVAGAAVGTAILGPGLGTSVGAKVGGWAEGLFGTKEEKKK
;
A
#
# COMPACT_ATOMS: atom_id res chain seq x y z
N MET A 1 -52.58 -3.58 49.98
CA MET A 1 -52.57 -3.65 48.50
C MET A 1 -52.78 -2.32 47.75
N LYS A 2 -53.67 -1.41 48.22
CA LYS A 2 -53.83 -0.08 47.56
C LYS A 2 -52.63 0.88 47.69
N TRP A 3 -51.85 0.76 48.74
CA TRP A 3 -50.72 1.61 49.00
C TRP A 3 -49.55 1.27 48.09
N PHE A 4 -49.26 -0.01 47.79
CA PHE A 4 -48.27 -0.47 46.84
C PHE A 4 -48.53 0.03 45.40
N LYS A 5 -49.82 0.07 44.98
CA LYS A 5 -50.20 0.61 43.67
C LYS A 5 -49.94 2.12 43.55
N ARG A 6 -50.19 2.87 44.67
CA ARG A 6 -49.89 4.32 44.72
C ARG A 6 -48.40 4.61 44.68
N ILE A 7 -47.57 3.83 45.41
CA ILE A 7 -46.09 3.98 45.36
C ILE A 7 -45.58 3.62 43.98
N ALA A 8 -46.01 2.53 43.35
CA ALA A 8 -45.63 2.15 42.00
C ALA A 8 -46.04 3.20 40.96
N PHE A 9 -47.21 3.82 41.12
CA PHE A 9 -47.67 4.90 40.24
C PHE A 9 -46.83 6.17 40.41
N VAL A 10 -46.50 6.57 41.64
CA VAL A 10 -45.65 7.74 41.94
C VAL A 10 -44.23 7.50 41.44
N LEU A 11 -43.69 6.28 41.63
CA LEU A 11 -42.38 5.90 41.11
C LEU A 11 -42.34 5.89 39.56
N GLY A 12 -43.41 5.35 38.94
CA GLY A 12 -43.57 5.37 37.49
C GLY A 12 -43.70 6.79 36.92
N ALA A 13 -44.46 7.65 37.59
CA ALA A 13 -44.59 9.06 37.22
C ALA A 13 -43.26 9.82 37.41
N LEU A 14 -42.51 9.55 38.49
CA LEU A 14 -41.18 10.13 38.72
C LEU A 14 -40.19 9.68 37.66
N ILE A 15 -40.17 8.40 37.31
CA ILE A 15 -39.35 7.85 36.24
C ILE A 15 -39.72 8.48 34.89
N ALA A 16 -41.01 8.64 34.61
CA ALA A 16 -41.49 9.29 33.39
C ALA A 16 -41.07 10.76 33.32
N VAL A 17 -41.20 11.51 34.44
CA VAL A 17 -40.73 12.90 34.51
C VAL A 17 -39.21 12.99 34.33
N LEU A 18 -38.44 12.13 35.00
CA LEU A 18 -36.97 12.08 34.83
C LEU A 18 -36.56 11.66 33.42
N ALA A 19 -37.34 10.84 32.73
CA ALA A 19 -37.10 10.45 31.34
C ALA A 19 -37.39 11.58 30.33
N VAL A 20 -38.37 12.45 30.67
CA VAL A 20 -38.83 13.54 29.80
C VAL A 20 -38.09 14.85 30.07
N LEU A 21 -37.63 15.06 31.31
CA LEU A 21 -36.93 16.29 31.74
C LEU A 21 -35.73 16.67 30.85
N PRO A 22 -34.87 15.74 30.39
CA PRO A 22 -33.73 16.09 29.50
C PRO A 22 -34.14 16.62 28.13
N PHE A 23 -35.36 16.30 27.66
CA PHE A 23 -35.89 16.82 26.39
C PHE A 23 -36.27 18.30 26.48
N PHE A 24 -36.42 18.85 27.69
CA PHE A 24 -36.69 20.27 27.91
C PHE A 24 -35.45 21.10 28.29
N ILE A 25 -34.31 20.46 28.55
CA ILE A 25 -33.06 21.16 28.80
C ILE A 25 -32.31 21.30 27.49
N SER A 26 -32.33 22.47 26.89
CA SER A 26 -31.51 22.77 25.72
C SER A 26 -30.04 22.91 26.17
N LEU A 27 -29.22 21.89 25.85
CA LEU A 27 -27.76 21.96 26.06
C LEU A 27 -27.08 22.73 24.93
N ASN A 28 -27.79 23.13 23.89
CA ASN A 28 -27.26 23.84 22.77
C ASN A 28 -26.62 25.19 23.12
N ASP A 29 -27.06 25.80 24.23
CA ASP A 29 -26.50 27.06 24.74
C ASP A 29 -25.02 26.91 25.18
N TYR A 30 -24.58 25.69 25.47
CA TYR A 30 -23.20 25.38 25.81
C TYR A 30 -22.32 25.09 24.58
N ILE A 31 -22.90 24.91 23.39
CA ILE A 31 -22.14 24.61 22.15
C ILE A 31 -21.05 25.64 21.89
N PRO A 32 -21.29 26.96 21.95
CA PRO A 32 -20.25 27.96 21.68
C PRO A 32 -19.05 27.85 22.63
N GLN A 33 -19.30 27.54 23.90
CA GLN A 33 -18.25 27.39 24.92
C GLN A 33 -17.40 26.15 24.64
N ILE A 34 -18.06 25.02 24.26
CA ILE A 34 -17.38 23.77 23.90
C ILE A 34 -16.57 23.97 22.62
N GLU A 35 -17.19 24.56 21.58
CA GLU A 35 -16.50 24.87 20.31
C GLU A 35 -15.24 25.72 20.56
N GLN A 36 -15.34 26.75 21.41
CA GLN A 36 -14.22 27.63 21.73
C GLN A 36 -13.11 26.87 22.48
N ALA A 37 -13.47 26.10 23.51
CA ALA A 37 -12.50 25.33 24.30
C ALA A 37 -11.77 24.29 23.47
N VAL A 38 -12.48 23.54 22.62
CA VAL A 38 -11.90 22.50 21.76
C VAL A 38 -11.09 23.14 20.62
N SER A 39 -11.59 24.24 20.03
CA SER A 39 -10.88 24.98 18.98
C SER A 39 -9.56 25.54 19.48
N ALA A 40 -9.53 26.07 20.70
CA ALA A 40 -8.30 26.59 21.32
C ALA A 40 -7.26 25.47 21.53
N ARG A 41 -7.70 24.28 21.96
CA ARG A 41 -6.81 23.13 22.19
C ARG A 41 -6.29 22.50 20.90
N LEU A 42 -7.14 22.37 19.88
CA LEU A 42 -6.76 21.80 18.58
C LEU A 42 -6.10 22.83 17.66
N ARG A 43 -6.20 24.13 17.98
CA ARG A 43 -5.78 25.26 17.12
C ARG A 43 -6.46 25.24 15.75
N GLU A 44 -7.65 24.67 15.70
CA GLU A 44 -8.47 24.51 14.50
C GLU A 44 -9.92 24.87 14.83
N PRO A 45 -10.66 25.48 13.91
CA PRO A 45 -12.07 25.76 14.13
C PRO A 45 -12.85 24.46 14.28
N VAL A 46 -13.65 24.39 15.33
CA VAL A 46 -14.56 23.27 15.60
C VAL A 46 -15.99 23.77 15.50
N LYS A 47 -16.86 23.01 14.86
CA LYS A 47 -18.29 23.25 14.77
C LYS A 47 -19.04 22.02 15.24
N ILE A 48 -20.12 22.25 15.98
CA ILE A 48 -21.01 21.24 16.55
C ILE A 48 -22.44 21.60 16.13
N SER A 49 -23.15 20.63 15.57
CA SER A 49 -24.52 20.88 15.09
C SER A 49 -25.56 20.81 16.20
N ASN A 50 -25.41 19.89 17.15
CA ASN A 50 -26.40 19.67 18.22
C ASN A 50 -25.78 18.99 19.43
N LEU A 51 -26.33 19.29 20.62
CA LEU A 51 -25.91 18.70 21.89
C LEU A 51 -27.16 18.27 22.68
N ARG A 52 -27.22 17.01 23.05
CA ARG A 52 -28.38 16.45 23.79
C ARG A 52 -27.88 15.61 24.96
N ALA A 53 -28.66 15.60 26.03
CA ALA A 53 -28.52 14.63 27.10
C ALA A 53 -29.76 13.74 27.19
N ALA A 54 -29.54 12.50 27.56
CA ALA A 54 -30.61 11.54 27.86
C ALA A 54 -30.23 10.73 29.10
N ILE A 55 -31.26 10.29 29.84
CA ILE A 55 -31.04 9.53 31.08
C ILE A 55 -31.23 8.04 30.85
N LEU A 56 -32.03 7.66 29.87
CA LEU A 56 -32.34 6.25 29.56
C LEU A 56 -31.67 5.78 28.29
N PRO A 57 -31.23 4.51 28.21
CA PRO A 57 -31.20 3.49 29.26
C PRO A 57 -30.15 3.74 30.34
N LEU A 58 -29.10 4.48 30.04
CA LEU A 58 -28.06 5.01 30.94
C LEU A 58 -27.89 6.50 30.66
N PRO A 59 -27.57 7.32 31.67
CA PRO A 59 -27.26 8.73 31.44
C PRO A 59 -26.12 8.88 30.45
N HIS A 60 -26.36 9.63 29.37
CA HIS A 60 -25.37 9.89 28.33
C HIS A 60 -25.58 11.28 27.70
N VAL A 61 -24.51 11.78 27.12
CA VAL A 61 -24.53 13.01 26.33
C VAL A 61 -24.17 12.63 24.87
N THR A 62 -24.96 13.14 23.94
CA THR A 62 -24.76 12.96 22.51
C THR A 62 -24.44 14.30 21.85
N VAL A 63 -23.37 14.32 21.08
CA VAL A 63 -22.93 15.44 20.26
C VAL A 63 -23.06 15.02 18.79
N ASP A 64 -23.88 15.74 18.03
CA ASP A 64 -24.12 15.43 16.63
C ASP A 64 -23.37 16.43 15.71
N GLY A 65 -22.88 15.94 14.57
CA GLY A 65 -22.38 16.75 13.48
C GLY A 65 -21.14 17.56 13.83
N ILE A 66 -20.09 16.93 14.34
CA ILE A 66 -18.82 17.60 14.64
C ILE A 66 -17.98 17.76 13.39
N THR A 67 -17.48 18.95 13.15
CA THR A 67 -16.56 19.26 12.05
C THR A 67 -15.33 20.01 12.60
N VAL A 68 -14.14 19.55 12.26
CA VAL A 68 -12.87 20.17 12.65
C VAL A 68 -12.10 20.62 11.43
N GLY A 69 -11.53 21.82 11.48
CA GLY A 69 -10.77 22.44 10.41
C GLY A 69 -11.65 23.23 9.42
N LYS A 70 -11.05 24.26 8.79
CA LYS A 70 -11.75 25.13 7.83
C LYS A 70 -12.32 24.37 6.61
N SER A 71 -11.67 23.30 6.19
CA SER A 71 -12.10 22.44 5.08
C SER A 71 -12.83 21.17 5.52
N GLY A 72 -13.18 21.03 6.81
CA GLY A 72 -13.80 19.81 7.33
C GLY A 72 -12.81 18.64 7.31
N ASP A 73 -11.61 18.87 7.79
CA ASP A 73 -10.52 17.90 7.79
C ASP A 73 -10.87 16.64 8.61
N VAL A 74 -11.63 16.82 9.71
CA VAL A 74 -12.29 15.76 10.47
C VAL A 74 -13.79 15.99 10.45
N LYS A 75 -14.56 14.95 10.20
CA LYS A 75 -16.01 14.96 10.36
C LYS A 75 -16.39 13.77 11.24
N VAL A 76 -17.31 14.00 12.17
CA VAL A 76 -17.91 12.96 13.02
C VAL A 76 -19.41 13.11 12.95
N GLY A 77 -20.10 12.03 12.62
CA GLY A 77 -21.54 12.02 12.58
C GLY A 77 -22.14 12.20 13.98
N LYS A 78 -21.68 11.39 14.92
CA LYS A 78 -22.21 11.38 16.29
C LYS A 78 -21.12 10.94 17.28
N VAL A 79 -21.09 11.56 18.46
CA VAL A 79 -20.32 11.09 19.62
C VAL A 79 -21.27 10.92 20.79
N THR A 80 -21.29 9.72 21.39
CA THR A 80 -22.06 9.43 22.61
C THR A 80 -21.09 9.19 23.75
N VAL A 81 -21.21 9.93 24.82
CA VAL A 81 -20.40 9.84 26.03
C VAL A 81 -21.24 9.37 27.19
N THR A 82 -20.90 8.24 27.79
CA THR A 82 -21.57 7.67 28.95
C THR A 82 -20.66 7.81 30.17
N PRO A 83 -20.98 8.68 31.15
CA PRO A 83 -20.19 8.85 32.37
C PRO A 83 -20.46 7.73 33.38
N VAL A 84 -19.54 7.52 34.30
CA VAL A 84 -19.79 6.78 35.54
C VAL A 84 -20.37 7.76 36.58
N LEU A 85 -21.64 7.59 36.90
CA LEU A 85 -22.37 8.58 37.74
C LEU A 85 -21.74 8.82 39.11
N SER A 86 -21.21 7.77 39.75
CA SER A 86 -20.54 7.89 41.05
C SER A 86 -19.29 8.77 41.00
N SER A 87 -18.64 8.89 39.83
CA SER A 87 -17.41 9.69 39.66
C SER A 87 -17.67 11.16 39.30
N LEU A 88 -18.94 11.58 39.10
CA LEU A 88 -19.23 12.96 38.68
C LEU A 88 -18.82 14.00 39.73
N PHE A 89 -18.76 13.60 41.00
CA PHE A 89 -18.34 14.45 42.12
C PHE A 89 -16.88 14.20 42.55
N ASP A 90 -16.20 13.21 41.91
CA ASP A 90 -14.82 12.82 42.20
C ASP A 90 -13.82 13.42 41.20
N THR A 91 -12.52 13.29 41.51
CA THR A 91 -11.44 13.62 40.60
C THR A 91 -10.45 12.43 40.58
N PRO A 92 -10.19 11.82 39.45
CA PRO A 92 -10.67 12.17 38.10
C PRO A 92 -12.12 11.77 37.83
N LYS A 93 -12.81 12.47 36.93
CA LYS A 93 -14.11 12.06 36.39
C LYS A 93 -13.94 10.88 35.45
N VAL A 94 -14.78 9.86 35.59
CA VAL A 94 -14.66 8.64 34.80
C VAL A 94 -15.75 8.57 33.72
N ILE A 95 -15.31 8.45 32.47
CA ILE A 95 -16.17 8.14 31.32
C ILE A 95 -16.11 6.63 31.11
N LYS A 96 -17.26 5.94 31.21
CA LYS A 96 -17.40 4.51 31.00
C LYS A 96 -17.16 4.13 29.54
N SER A 97 -17.82 4.86 28.62
CA SER A 97 -17.66 4.64 27.18
C SER A 97 -17.78 5.95 26.40
N MET A 98 -16.98 6.03 25.33
CA MET A 98 -17.09 7.03 24.28
C MET A 98 -17.35 6.29 22.97
N GLU A 99 -18.53 6.47 22.39
CA GLU A 99 -18.89 5.88 21.12
C GLU A 99 -18.88 6.95 20.04
N ILE A 100 -18.14 6.72 18.97
CA ILE A 100 -17.92 7.66 17.86
C ILE A 100 -18.40 6.99 16.58
N ASP A 101 -19.43 7.55 15.96
CA ASP A 101 -20.06 7.02 14.77
C ASP A 101 -19.84 7.95 13.57
N GLY A 102 -19.51 7.35 12.43
CA GLY A 102 -19.31 8.08 11.18
C GLY A 102 -18.10 9.01 11.19
N LEU A 103 -16.96 8.56 11.77
CA LEU A 103 -15.71 9.30 11.74
C LEU A 103 -15.12 9.31 10.33
N VAL A 104 -14.86 10.49 9.77
CA VAL A 104 -14.13 10.67 8.52
C VAL A 104 -12.88 11.51 8.80
N LEU A 105 -11.71 10.92 8.53
CA LEU A 105 -10.41 11.58 8.60
C LEU A 105 -9.88 11.82 7.20
N THR A 106 -9.47 13.04 6.88
CA THR A 106 -8.77 13.34 5.63
C THR A 106 -7.26 13.26 5.80
N GLN A 107 -6.49 13.21 4.68
CA GLN A 107 -5.03 13.30 4.70
C GLN A 107 -4.56 14.50 5.53
N LYS A 108 -5.18 15.66 5.36
CA LYS A 108 -4.84 16.90 6.11
C LYS A 108 -5.01 16.72 7.61
N ALA A 109 -6.05 16.01 8.05
CA ALA A 109 -6.25 15.71 9.46
C ALA A 109 -5.12 14.84 10.02
N ILE A 110 -4.76 13.78 9.28
CA ILE A 110 -3.69 12.85 9.67
C ILE A 110 -2.36 13.58 9.82
N ASP A 111 -2.03 14.47 8.89
CA ASP A 111 -0.79 15.26 8.94
C ASP A 111 -0.74 16.19 10.17
N LYS A 112 -1.91 16.58 10.73
CA LYS A 112 -2.04 17.43 11.92
C LYS A 112 -2.07 16.67 13.25
N ILE A 113 -2.34 15.35 13.25
CA ILE A 113 -2.38 14.54 14.47
C ILE A 113 -1.14 14.75 15.37
N PRO A 114 0.10 14.75 14.84
CA PRO A 114 1.28 14.98 15.68
C PRO A 114 1.30 16.34 16.37
N VAL A 115 0.65 17.36 15.79
CA VAL A 115 0.52 18.69 16.38
C VAL A 115 -0.54 18.69 17.47
N TRP A 116 -1.67 18.03 17.24
CA TRP A 116 -2.79 17.94 18.20
C TRP A 116 -2.45 17.12 19.45
N THR A 117 -1.58 16.13 19.31
CA THR A 117 -1.17 15.21 20.40
C THR A 117 0.04 15.73 21.18
N LYS A 118 0.72 16.78 20.72
CA LYS A 118 1.82 17.40 21.49
C LYS A 118 1.26 18.00 22.77
N SER A 119 1.66 17.40 23.90
CA SER A 119 1.43 18.02 25.22
C SER A 119 2.29 19.28 25.34
N GLU A 120 1.70 20.42 25.71
CA GLU A 120 2.42 21.66 26.01
C GLU A 120 3.09 21.65 27.41
N ALA A 121 3.22 20.47 28.02
CA ALA A 121 3.92 20.38 29.31
C ALA A 121 5.37 20.86 29.14
N LYS A 122 5.67 22.04 29.73
CA LYS A 122 7.04 22.53 29.86
C LYS A 122 7.85 21.47 30.62
N PRO A 123 9.09 21.14 30.19
CA PRO A 123 9.96 20.27 30.95
C PRO A 123 10.10 20.80 32.37
N GLY A 124 9.71 20.02 33.39
CA GLY A 124 9.78 20.41 34.80
C GLY A 124 8.51 21.03 35.40
N ALA A 125 7.41 21.21 34.66
CA ALA A 125 6.13 21.57 35.24
C ALA A 125 5.53 20.40 36.00
N PRO A 126 4.94 20.58 37.21
CA PRO A 126 4.25 19.49 37.89
C PRO A 126 3.12 18.97 36.98
N GLN A 127 3.05 17.65 36.80
CA GLN A 127 1.98 17.05 36.06
C GLN A 127 0.65 17.38 36.75
N GLN A 128 -0.20 18.12 36.05
CA GLN A 128 -1.54 18.36 36.56
C GLN A 128 -2.26 17.02 36.70
N PRO A 129 -2.96 16.77 37.80
CA PRO A 129 -3.68 15.53 37.98
C PRO A 129 -4.68 15.35 36.82
N GLN A 130 -4.75 14.15 36.30
CA GLN A 130 -5.63 13.80 35.21
C GLN A 130 -7.09 14.06 35.65
N GLN A 131 -7.75 14.98 34.95
CA GLN A 131 -9.10 15.40 35.32
C GLN A 131 -10.20 14.44 34.82
N VAL A 132 -9.89 13.68 33.77
CA VAL A 132 -10.83 12.76 33.12
C VAL A 132 -10.13 11.47 32.74
N THR A 133 -10.75 10.34 33.08
CA THR A 133 -10.32 8.99 32.65
C THR A 133 -11.41 8.40 31.75
N VAL A 134 -11.02 7.79 30.62
CA VAL A 134 -11.92 7.09 29.70
C VAL A 134 -11.59 5.61 29.76
N GLN A 135 -12.59 4.74 30.01
CA GLN A 135 -12.37 3.29 30.11
C GLN A 135 -12.42 2.60 28.76
N SER A 136 -13.29 3.05 27.85
CA SER A 136 -13.43 2.45 26.53
C SER A 136 -13.79 3.47 25.46
N ILE A 137 -13.22 3.28 24.25
CA ILE A 137 -13.59 4.02 23.05
C ILE A 137 -14.05 3.00 22.01
N ARG A 138 -15.19 3.27 21.40
CA ARG A 138 -15.72 2.52 20.28
C ARG A 138 -15.83 3.45 19.08
N LEU A 139 -15.31 3.02 17.97
CA LEU A 139 -15.48 3.66 16.67
C LEU A 139 -16.36 2.75 15.81
N ASP A 140 -17.41 3.30 15.28
CA ASP A 140 -18.27 2.62 14.32
C ASP A 140 -18.23 3.44 13.01
N ASP A 141 -18.08 2.76 11.87
CA ASP A 141 -18.09 3.37 10.55
C ASP A 141 -17.00 4.42 10.33
N ALA A 142 -15.78 4.13 10.76
CA ALA A 142 -14.64 5.02 10.54
C ALA A 142 -14.09 4.92 9.13
N LEU A 143 -13.82 6.07 8.50
CA LEU A 143 -13.31 6.18 7.13
C LEU A 143 -12.10 7.11 7.10
N VAL A 144 -11.02 6.68 6.48
CA VAL A 144 -9.85 7.50 6.19
C VAL A 144 -9.81 7.83 4.71
N ARG A 145 -9.80 9.11 4.35
CA ARG A 145 -9.69 9.59 2.96
C ARG A 145 -8.30 10.15 2.72
N LEU A 146 -7.56 9.49 1.84
CA LEU A 146 -6.23 9.91 1.39
C LEU A 146 -6.32 10.32 -0.08
N ASP A 147 -6.23 11.60 -0.40
CA ASP A 147 -6.29 12.14 -1.77
C ASP A 147 -7.29 11.41 -2.70
N LYS A 148 -6.82 10.36 -3.39
CA LYS A 148 -7.60 9.58 -4.38
C LYS A 148 -8.12 8.25 -3.83
N THR A 149 -7.86 7.92 -2.57
CA THR A 149 -8.15 6.60 -2.00
C THR A 149 -8.85 6.72 -0.66
N SER A 150 -9.81 5.83 -0.41
CA SER A 150 -10.49 5.73 0.89
C SER A 150 -10.19 4.38 1.53
N PHE A 151 -9.88 4.38 2.83
CA PHE A 151 -9.68 3.21 3.67
C PHE A 151 -10.85 3.06 4.63
N GLY A 152 -11.41 1.89 4.69
CA GLY A 152 -12.58 1.61 5.51
C GLY A 152 -13.83 1.30 4.66
N PRO A 153 -15.03 1.29 5.24
CA PRO A 153 -15.26 1.56 6.66
C PRO A 153 -14.69 0.47 7.57
N PHE A 154 -14.22 0.88 8.74
CA PHE A 154 -13.79 -0.03 9.79
C PHE A 154 -14.36 0.37 11.14
N ASP A 155 -14.50 -0.62 12.01
CA ASP A 155 -14.91 -0.49 13.39
C ASP A 155 -13.70 -0.72 14.29
N ALA A 156 -13.61 0.01 15.40
CA ALA A 156 -12.55 -0.18 16.37
C ALA A 156 -13.11 -0.20 17.81
N ARG A 157 -12.49 -1.00 18.64
CA ARG A 157 -12.73 -1.06 20.09
C ARG A 157 -11.41 -0.90 20.80
N ILE A 158 -11.34 0.08 21.69
CA ILE A 158 -10.13 0.41 22.43
C ILE A 158 -10.49 0.40 23.91
N ARG A 159 -9.78 -0.38 24.70
CA ARG A 159 -9.81 -0.31 26.16
C ARG A 159 -8.63 0.49 26.66
N LEU A 160 -8.86 1.35 27.64
CA LEU A 160 -7.87 2.22 28.22
C LEU A 160 -7.72 1.91 29.72
N ASP A 161 -6.52 2.05 30.22
CA ASP A 161 -6.20 1.97 31.64
C ASP A 161 -6.52 3.29 32.39
N ALA A 162 -6.24 3.31 33.69
CA ALA A 162 -6.47 4.47 34.53
C ALA A 162 -5.63 5.72 34.12
N LYS A 163 -4.60 5.54 33.29
CA LYS A 163 -3.78 6.63 32.75
C LYS A 163 -4.20 7.06 31.34
N ASN A 164 -5.31 6.51 30.82
CA ASN A 164 -5.74 6.63 29.43
C ASN A 164 -4.73 6.04 28.40
N GLU A 165 -3.93 5.05 28.82
CA GLU A 165 -3.07 4.32 27.92
C GLU A 165 -3.82 3.11 27.35
N PRO A 166 -3.65 2.77 26.08
CA PRO A 166 -4.32 1.61 25.48
C PRO A 166 -3.92 0.29 26.14
N GLU A 167 -4.87 -0.42 26.75
CA GLU A 167 -4.70 -1.82 27.22
C GLU A 167 -4.96 -2.84 26.11
N GLU A 168 -5.88 -2.54 25.23
CA GLU A 168 -6.23 -3.40 24.11
C GLU A 168 -6.92 -2.55 23.04
N ALA A 169 -6.56 -2.77 21.80
CA ALA A 169 -7.30 -2.22 20.68
C ALA A 169 -7.54 -3.31 19.62
N SER A 170 -8.76 -3.37 19.10
CA SER A 170 -9.10 -4.25 17.99
C SER A 170 -9.77 -3.42 16.91
N ILE A 171 -9.27 -3.54 15.68
CA ILE A 171 -9.78 -2.87 14.49
C ILE A 171 -10.25 -3.94 13.53
N THR A 172 -11.44 -3.78 12.97
CA THR A 172 -12.02 -4.73 12.02
C THR A 172 -12.66 -3.97 10.87
N THR A 173 -12.42 -4.38 9.63
CA THR A 173 -13.21 -3.87 8.51
C THR A 173 -14.67 -4.32 8.66
N ARG A 174 -15.61 -3.51 8.15
CA ARG A 174 -17.05 -3.81 8.26
C ARG A 174 -17.43 -5.18 7.66
N ASP A 175 -16.73 -5.60 6.61
CA ASP A 175 -16.92 -6.92 5.99
C ASP A 175 -16.22 -8.07 6.76
N GLY A 176 -15.55 -7.77 7.87
CA GLY A 176 -14.85 -8.73 8.71
C GLY A 176 -13.60 -9.36 8.09
N LYS A 177 -13.20 -8.92 6.90
CA LYS A 177 -12.10 -9.56 6.16
C LYS A 177 -10.71 -9.22 6.68
N LEU A 178 -10.54 -8.06 7.32
CA LEU A 178 -9.30 -7.64 7.99
C LEU A 178 -9.58 -7.43 9.47
N LYS A 179 -8.75 -8.02 10.32
CA LYS A 179 -8.74 -7.81 11.76
C LYS A 179 -7.32 -7.44 12.20
N ILE A 180 -7.19 -6.43 13.05
CA ILE A 180 -5.93 -5.99 13.65
C ILE A 180 -6.13 -5.91 15.16
N ASP A 181 -5.36 -6.67 15.91
CA ASP A 181 -5.32 -6.61 17.38
C ASP A 181 -4.02 -5.94 17.82
N VAL A 182 -4.13 -5.00 18.75
CA VAL A 182 -3.01 -4.25 19.33
C VAL A 182 -3.06 -4.41 20.84
N ARG A 183 -1.95 -4.81 21.46
CA ARG A 183 -1.83 -5.02 22.91
C ARG A 183 -0.53 -4.37 23.44
N PRO A 184 -0.51 -3.84 24.66
CA PRO A 184 0.73 -3.32 25.24
C PRO A 184 1.75 -4.44 25.46
N GLY A 185 3.00 -4.13 25.14
CA GLY A 185 4.17 -4.87 25.57
C GLY A 185 4.86 -4.14 26.72
N LYS A 186 6.12 -4.46 26.99
CA LYS A 186 6.89 -3.81 28.09
C LYS A 186 7.17 -2.32 27.81
N SER A 187 7.49 -1.95 26.56
CA SER A 187 7.82 -0.59 26.11
C SER A 187 7.33 -0.30 24.69
N ASN A 188 6.46 -1.14 24.18
CA ASN A 188 5.95 -1.09 22.80
C ASN A 188 4.53 -1.69 22.78
N TYR A 189 3.91 -1.70 21.61
CA TYR A 189 2.64 -2.36 21.35
C TYR A 189 2.86 -3.56 20.43
N LEU A 190 2.32 -4.70 20.81
CA LEU A 190 2.29 -5.91 19.97
C LEU A 190 1.17 -5.77 18.95
N ILE A 191 1.48 -6.02 17.69
CA ILE A 191 0.52 -5.98 16.58
C ILE A 191 0.35 -7.38 16.03
N ASP A 192 -0.90 -7.82 15.91
CA ASP A 192 -1.29 -9.05 15.21
C ASP A 192 -2.40 -8.69 14.22
N ALA A 193 -2.11 -8.78 12.93
CA ALA A 193 -3.08 -8.50 11.88
C ALA A 193 -3.31 -9.76 11.05
N SER A 194 -4.57 -10.02 10.74
CA SER A 194 -4.98 -11.13 9.88
C SER A 194 -6.05 -10.69 8.90
N ALA A 195 -5.96 -11.20 7.67
CA ALA A 195 -7.00 -10.98 6.68
C ALA A 195 -7.28 -12.24 5.88
N LYS A 196 -8.54 -12.38 5.42
CA LYS A 196 -8.99 -13.45 4.52
C LYS A 196 -9.83 -12.85 3.40
N SER A 197 -9.57 -13.31 2.18
CA SER A 197 -10.28 -12.83 0.98
C SER A 197 -10.35 -11.30 0.92
N TRP A 198 -9.22 -10.66 1.22
CA TRP A 198 -9.13 -9.22 1.40
C TRP A 198 -8.37 -8.56 0.26
N LYS A 199 -8.86 -7.41 -0.19
CA LYS A 199 -8.25 -6.62 -1.23
C LYS A 199 -7.59 -5.38 -0.64
N LEU A 200 -6.33 -5.12 -1.01
CA LEU A 200 -5.61 -3.92 -0.58
C LEU A 200 -6.38 -2.67 -1.05
N PRO A 201 -6.78 -1.77 -0.14
CA PRO A 201 -7.61 -0.63 -0.49
C PRO A 201 -6.84 0.53 -1.13
N ALA A 202 -5.51 0.52 -1.08
CA ALA A 202 -4.66 1.56 -1.65
C ALA A 202 -3.50 0.98 -2.45
N GLY A 203 -3.02 1.73 -3.44
CA GLY A 203 -2.01 1.27 -4.38
C GLY A 203 -2.57 0.27 -5.38
N PRO A 204 -1.77 -0.68 -5.87
CA PRO A 204 -2.26 -1.77 -6.69
C PRO A 204 -3.30 -2.59 -5.90
N ALA A 205 -4.44 -2.87 -6.52
CA ALA A 205 -5.56 -3.56 -5.88
C ALA A 205 -5.29 -5.08 -5.71
N ILE A 206 -4.20 -5.41 -5.00
CA ILE A 206 -3.74 -6.78 -4.75
C ILE A 206 -4.77 -7.50 -3.88
N TYR A 207 -5.12 -8.70 -4.29
CA TYR A 207 -6.02 -9.59 -3.56
C TYR A 207 -5.23 -10.63 -2.79
N PHE A 208 -5.53 -10.75 -1.50
CA PHE A 208 -4.95 -11.74 -0.60
C PHE A 208 -6.00 -12.81 -0.27
N ASP A 209 -5.68 -14.05 -0.51
CA ASP A 209 -6.46 -15.18 -0.02
C ASP A 209 -6.35 -15.26 1.51
N GLU A 210 -5.12 -15.13 2.01
CA GLU A 210 -4.79 -15.02 3.43
C GLU A 210 -3.61 -14.06 3.62
N LEU A 211 -3.65 -13.30 4.71
CA LEU A 211 -2.57 -12.43 5.14
C LEU A 211 -2.44 -12.52 6.66
N THR A 212 -1.23 -12.68 7.16
CA THR A 212 -0.88 -12.57 8.57
C THR A 212 0.33 -11.67 8.73
N ILE A 213 0.23 -10.69 9.62
CA ILE A 213 1.32 -9.77 9.94
C ILE A 213 1.46 -9.73 11.46
N LYS A 214 2.69 -9.98 11.96
CA LYS A 214 3.01 -9.85 13.39
C LYS A 214 4.19 -8.93 13.57
N GLY A 215 4.11 -8.08 14.58
CA GLY A 215 5.16 -7.11 14.83
C GLY A 215 4.97 -6.34 16.12
N VAL A 216 5.76 -5.31 16.24
CA VAL A 216 5.73 -4.38 17.36
C VAL A 216 5.72 -2.94 16.85
N ALA A 217 5.06 -2.04 17.56
CA ALA A 217 5.09 -0.62 17.27
C ALA A 217 5.42 0.20 18.51
N THR A 218 5.96 1.38 18.25
CA THR A 218 6.13 2.47 19.21
C THR A 218 5.38 3.70 18.69
N LEU A 219 5.49 4.84 19.36
CA LEU A 219 4.92 6.09 18.88
C LEU A 219 5.56 6.62 17.58
N GLY A 220 6.74 6.12 17.20
CA GLY A 220 7.47 6.61 16.01
C GLY A 220 7.84 5.57 14.97
N ASP A 221 7.72 4.29 15.29
CA ASP A 221 8.17 3.21 14.44
C ASP A 221 7.28 1.98 14.58
N ALA A 222 7.24 1.14 13.54
CA ALA A 222 6.74 -0.22 13.63
C ALA A 222 7.72 -1.18 12.94
N SER A 223 7.86 -2.38 13.50
CA SER A 223 8.69 -3.46 12.96
C SER A 223 7.85 -4.73 12.88
N PHE A 224 7.70 -5.25 11.68
CA PHE A 224 6.96 -6.47 11.39
C PHE A 224 7.96 -7.60 11.17
N SER A 225 8.08 -8.45 12.18
CA SER A 225 9.00 -9.59 12.17
C SER A 225 8.48 -10.77 11.36
N GLN A 226 7.18 -10.82 11.11
CA GLN A 226 6.52 -11.84 10.32
C GLN A 226 5.48 -11.17 9.40
N ILE A 227 5.66 -11.38 8.12
CA ILE A 227 4.67 -11.13 7.07
C ILE A 227 4.51 -12.47 6.35
N ALA A 228 3.31 -13.00 6.29
CA ALA A 228 2.99 -14.23 5.58
C ALA A 228 1.68 -14.03 4.82
N ALA A 229 1.70 -14.22 3.51
CA ALA A 229 0.54 -14.05 2.66
C ALA A 229 0.41 -15.18 1.64
N ARG A 230 -0.82 -15.52 1.30
CA ARG A 230 -1.19 -16.32 0.13
C ARG A 230 -1.94 -15.45 -0.84
N LEU A 231 -1.52 -15.43 -2.09
CA LEU A 231 -2.14 -14.64 -3.16
C LEU A 231 -1.81 -15.23 -4.52
N TYR A 232 -2.76 -15.20 -5.41
CA TYR A 232 -2.60 -15.65 -6.80
C TYR A 232 -1.89 -17.00 -6.93
N GLY A 233 -2.29 -17.98 -6.10
CA GLY A 233 -1.76 -19.35 -6.13
C GLY A 233 -0.38 -19.55 -5.52
N GLY A 234 0.29 -18.48 -5.11
CA GLY A 234 1.62 -18.51 -4.48
C GLY A 234 1.64 -17.97 -3.06
N THR A 235 2.84 -17.81 -2.52
CA THR A 235 3.09 -17.31 -1.16
C THR A 235 4.08 -16.16 -1.16
N VAL A 236 3.92 -15.25 -0.18
CA VAL A 236 4.86 -14.19 0.13
C VAL A 236 5.17 -14.22 1.62
N ASN A 237 6.44 -14.32 1.98
CA ASN A 237 6.89 -14.29 3.36
C ASN A 237 7.97 -13.23 3.52
N GLY A 238 8.09 -12.63 4.71
CA GLY A 238 9.17 -11.68 4.95
C GLY A 238 9.02 -10.83 6.18
N LYS A 239 9.71 -9.68 6.13
CA LYS A 239 9.79 -8.71 7.22
C LYS A 239 9.78 -7.30 6.64
N ALA A 240 9.25 -6.33 7.41
CA ALA A 240 9.30 -4.93 7.06
C ALA A 240 9.41 -4.06 8.30
N SER A 241 9.88 -2.84 8.13
CA SER A 241 9.83 -1.80 9.15
C SER A 241 9.39 -0.47 8.55
N VAL A 242 8.69 0.29 9.36
CA VAL A 242 8.19 1.62 9.02
C VAL A 242 8.57 2.58 10.13
N SER A 243 9.04 3.77 9.78
CA SER A 243 9.29 4.88 10.71
C SER A 243 8.60 6.13 10.20
N TRP A 244 8.01 6.91 11.12
CA TRP A 244 7.35 8.20 10.84
C TRP A 244 7.86 9.35 11.72
N ARG A 245 9.03 9.18 12.34
CA ARG A 245 9.66 10.20 13.21
C ARG A 245 10.10 11.45 12.45
N LYS A 246 10.65 11.26 11.23
CA LYS A 246 11.19 12.33 10.38
C LYS A 246 10.75 12.10 8.92
N GLY A 247 9.44 12.20 8.66
CA GLY A 247 8.87 11.72 7.41
C GLY A 247 8.64 10.21 7.43
N LEU A 248 8.12 9.65 6.35
CA LEU A 248 7.75 8.26 6.26
C LEU A 248 8.89 7.47 5.59
N GLN A 249 9.43 6.49 6.32
CA GLN A 249 10.47 5.58 5.83
C GLN A 249 9.94 4.16 5.91
N LEU A 250 10.03 3.39 4.84
CA LEU A 250 9.62 2.00 4.77
C LEU A 250 10.75 1.18 4.17
N GLN A 251 11.07 0.06 4.77
CA GLN A 251 12.05 -0.90 4.25
C GLN A 251 11.65 -2.32 4.59
N GLY A 252 12.11 -3.29 3.80
CA GLY A 252 11.82 -4.68 4.05
C GLY A 252 12.48 -5.62 3.06
N ASN A 253 12.32 -6.89 3.35
CA ASN A 253 12.70 -7.99 2.48
C ASN A 253 11.56 -9.01 2.45
N LEU A 254 11.31 -9.53 1.27
CA LEU A 254 10.28 -10.54 1.05
C LEU A 254 10.88 -11.75 0.33
N ALA A 255 10.22 -12.88 0.45
CA ALA A 255 10.43 -14.07 -0.38
C ALA A 255 9.08 -14.40 -1.03
N VAL A 256 9.05 -14.32 -2.35
CA VAL A 256 7.89 -14.61 -3.20
C VAL A 256 8.10 -16.00 -3.80
N SER A 257 7.13 -16.87 -3.74
CA SER A 257 7.21 -18.20 -4.31
C SER A 257 5.94 -18.59 -5.03
N GLY A 258 6.07 -18.97 -6.32
CA GLY A 258 5.02 -19.53 -7.14
C GLY A 258 3.84 -18.61 -7.46
N VAL A 259 4.01 -17.29 -7.35
CA VAL A 259 2.93 -16.31 -7.57
C VAL A 259 2.61 -16.21 -9.07
N GLU A 260 1.35 -16.41 -9.45
CA GLU A 260 0.86 -16.29 -10.83
C GLU A 260 0.92 -14.82 -11.29
N LEU A 261 1.65 -14.58 -12.38
CA LEU A 261 1.83 -13.25 -12.94
C LEU A 261 0.63 -12.73 -13.74
N LYS A 262 -0.15 -13.60 -14.35
CA LYS A 262 -1.28 -13.22 -15.20
C LYS A 262 -2.27 -12.26 -14.52
N PRO A 263 -2.74 -12.48 -13.28
CA PRO A 263 -3.58 -11.54 -12.57
C PRO A 263 -2.80 -10.37 -11.93
N LEU A 264 -1.50 -10.52 -11.67
CA LEU A 264 -0.69 -9.54 -10.94
C LEU A 264 -0.14 -8.45 -11.85
N VAL A 265 0.38 -8.79 -13.02
CA VAL A 265 1.06 -7.85 -13.92
C VAL A 265 0.16 -6.69 -14.34
N PRO A 266 -1.13 -6.87 -14.73
CA PRO A 266 -2.00 -5.76 -15.09
C PRO A 266 -2.26 -4.78 -13.93
N LEU A 267 -2.16 -5.23 -12.68
CA LEU A 267 -2.33 -4.37 -11.50
C LEU A 267 -1.09 -3.50 -11.23
N LEU A 268 0.11 -4.02 -11.55
CA LEU A 268 1.39 -3.33 -11.35
C LEU A 268 1.77 -2.47 -12.57
N ALA A 269 1.45 -2.96 -13.76
CA ALA A 269 1.76 -2.33 -15.04
C ALA A 269 0.53 -2.38 -15.97
N PRO A 270 -0.41 -1.42 -15.83
CA PRO A 270 -1.62 -1.39 -16.65
C PRO A 270 -1.32 -1.47 -18.16
N GLY A 271 -2.09 -2.29 -18.87
CA GLY A 271 -1.91 -2.55 -20.30
C GLY A 271 -0.81 -3.57 -20.63
N ARG A 272 -0.15 -4.16 -19.64
CA ARG A 272 0.85 -5.23 -19.82
C ARG A 272 0.28 -6.58 -19.42
N ASN A 273 0.68 -7.61 -20.15
CA ASN A 273 0.32 -8.98 -19.86
C ASN A 273 1.57 -9.86 -19.87
N MET A 274 1.68 -10.67 -18.87
CA MET A 274 2.67 -11.71 -18.73
C MET A 274 2.08 -12.86 -17.94
N SER A 275 2.35 -14.07 -18.31
CA SER A 275 1.98 -15.25 -17.53
C SER A 275 3.22 -16.00 -17.04
N GLY A 276 3.01 -16.93 -16.13
CA GLY A 276 4.03 -17.76 -15.50
C GLY A 276 4.02 -17.61 -13.98
N LYS A 277 4.80 -18.46 -13.31
CA LYS A 277 4.93 -18.48 -11.85
C LYS A 277 6.22 -17.77 -11.44
N LEU A 278 6.07 -16.75 -10.60
CA LEU A 278 7.17 -15.91 -10.13
C LEU A 278 7.75 -16.43 -8.82
N ASP A 279 9.05 -16.61 -8.77
CA ASP A 279 9.88 -16.69 -7.59
C ASP A 279 10.81 -15.49 -7.53
N ALA A 280 10.86 -14.77 -6.38
CA ALA A 280 11.66 -13.57 -6.23
C ALA A 280 12.03 -13.32 -4.77
N LYS A 281 13.08 -12.54 -4.54
CA LYS A 281 13.52 -12.15 -3.19
C LYS A 281 13.76 -10.64 -3.11
N PRO A 282 12.69 -9.82 -3.23
CA PRO A 282 12.85 -8.37 -3.23
C PRO A 282 13.32 -7.84 -1.88
N VAL A 283 14.33 -6.97 -1.95
CA VAL A 283 14.72 -6.05 -0.88
C VAL A 283 14.31 -4.66 -1.33
N PHE A 284 13.58 -3.96 -0.50
CA PHE A 284 13.04 -2.65 -0.87
C PHE A 284 13.23 -1.61 0.22
N SER A 285 13.32 -0.36 -0.18
CA SER A 285 13.33 0.80 0.70
C SER A 285 12.70 2.02 0.02
N THR A 286 12.07 2.86 0.82
CA THR A 286 11.56 4.15 0.34
C THR A 286 11.54 5.16 1.48
N SER A 287 11.71 6.44 1.15
CA SER A 287 11.65 7.54 2.11
C SER A 287 10.98 8.74 1.44
N ALA A 288 9.95 9.28 2.09
CA ALA A 288 9.20 10.43 1.59
C ALA A 288 8.65 11.29 2.72
N ALA A 289 8.29 12.52 2.43
CA ALA A 289 7.65 13.41 3.40
C ALA A 289 6.23 12.93 3.78
N GLY A 290 5.53 12.26 2.85
CA GLY A 290 4.18 11.74 3.04
C GLY A 290 3.91 10.48 2.22
N ALA A 291 2.80 9.81 2.52
CA ALA A 291 2.43 8.52 1.93
C ALA A 291 2.26 8.53 0.40
N ALA A 292 1.75 9.63 -0.16
CA ALA A 292 1.52 9.77 -1.61
C ALA A 292 2.82 9.71 -2.44
N GLN A 293 3.96 10.04 -1.84
CA GLN A 293 5.26 10.12 -2.53
C GLN A 293 6.08 8.81 -2.38
N LEU A 294 5.66 7.88 -1.51
CA LEU A 294 6.41 6.65 -1.24
C LEU A 294 6.65 5.80 -2.49
N ALA A 295 5.65 5.64 -3.34
CA ALA A 295 5.76 4.86 -4.56
C ALA A 295 6.82 5.44 -5.53
N ASN A 296 6.85 6.77 -5.67
CA ASN A 296 7.80 7.46 -6.55
C ASN A 296 9.24 7.47 -6.00
N ALA A 297 9.42 7.30 -4.69
CA ALA A 297 10.71 7.24 -4.04
C ALA A 297 11.22 5.79 -3.84
N MET A 298 10.46 4.80 -4.29
CA MET A 298 10.76 3.38 -4.08
C MET A 298 12.06 2.96 -4.76
N ARG A 299 12.88 2.24 -4.00
CA ARG A 299 14.02 1.47 -4.48
C ARG A 299 13.77 0.01 -4.19
N LEU A 300 14.07 -0.85 -5.15
CA LEU A 300 13.90 -2.28 -5.02
C LEU A 300 14.99 -3.00 -5.80
N GLU A 301 15.53 -4.04 -5.21
CA GLU A 301 16.43 -4.98 -5.87
C GLU A 301 15.96 -6.41 -5.63
N THR A 302 15.98 -7.23 -6.68
CA THR A 302 15.56 -8.62 -6.57
C THR A 302 16.14 -9.50 -7.66
N PRO A 303 16.73 -10.64 -7.35
CA PRO A 303 16.79 -11.75 -8.29
C PRO A 303 15.37 -12.27 -8.52
N PHE A 304 15.05 -12.67 -9.74
CA PHE A 304 13.76 -13.24 -10.08
C PHE A 304 13.92 -14.45 -11.00
N ASN A 305 12.96 -15.36 -10.90
CA ASN A 305 12.76 -16.46 -11.82
C ASN A 305 11.27 -16.61 -12.13
N VAL A 306 10.93 -16.71 -13.40
CA VAL A 306 9.55 -16.96 -13.86
C VAL A 306 9.56 -18.26 -14.65
N SER A 307 8.77 -19.21 -14.21
CA SER A 307 8.65 -20.52 -14.87
C SER A 307 7.35 -20.63 -15.70
N ASN A 308 7.43 -21.32 -16.84
CA ASN A 308 6.31 -21.70 -17.69
C ASN A 308 5.42 -20.50 -18.07
N GLY A 309 6.01 -19.51 -18.74
CA GLY A 309 5.36 -18.25 -19.00
C GLY A 309 5.28 -17.83 -20.46
N VAL A 310 4.53 -16.74 -20.66
CA VAL A 310 4.41 -16.04 -21.95
C VAL A 310 4.61 -14.56 -21.71
N LEU A 311 5.54 -13.96 -22.41
CA LEU A 311 5.74 -12.53 -22.50
C LEU A 311 4.98 -12.01 -23.72
N HIS A 312 3.91 -11.25 -23.51
CA HIS A 312 3.11 -10.70 -24.58
C HIS A 312 3.65 -9.34 -25.05
N GLY A 313 3.43 -9.02 -26.31
CA GLY A 313 3.85 -7.76 -26.93
C GLY A 313 5.29 -7.78 -27.48
N VAL A 314 6.01 -8.89 -27.34
CA VAL A 314 7.37 -9.09 -27.84
C VAL A 314 7.54 -10.50 -28.37
N ASP A 315 7.98 -10.63 -29.62
CA ASP A 315 8.36 -11.89 -30.28
C ASP A 315 9.87 -11.88 -30.57
N ILE A 316 10.65 -12.43 -29.64
CA ILE A 316 12.11 -12.48 -29.76
C ILE A 316 12.54 -13.37 -30.91
N GLN A 317 11.85 -14.49 -31.14
CA GLN A 317 12.18 -15.42 -32.23
C GLN A 317 11.96 -14.78 -33.59
N LYS A 318 10.81 -14.12 -33.79
CA LYS A 318 10.52 -13.36 -35.02
C LYS A 318 11.50 -12.22 -35.22
N ALA A 319 11.84 -11.48 -34.16
CA ALA A 319 12.84 -10.40 -34.23
C ALA A 319 14.22 -10.92 -34.67
N ALA A 320 14.64 -12.08 -34.16
CA ALA A 320 15.92 -12.69 -34.51
C ALA A 320 15.97 -13.24 -35.94
N THR A 321 14.85 -13.64 -36.51
CA THR A 321 14.75 -14.16 -37.89
C THR A 321 14.41 -13.10 -38.92
N SER A 322 14.00 -11.89 -38.48
CA SER A 322 13.66 -10.78 -39.36
C SER A 322 14.93 -10.08 -39.87
N LEU A 323 15.07 -9.97 -41.18
CA LEU A 323 16.15 -9.24 -41.83
C LEU A 323 15.85 -7.74 -42.00
N ILE A 324 14.73 -7.26 -41.51
CA ILE A 324 14.23 -5.91 -41.73
C ILE A 324 14.53 -5.05 -40.50
N LYS A 325 15.22 -3.89 -40.71
CA LYS A 325 15.45 -2.87 -39.66
C LYS A 325 14.18 -2.27 -39.04
N GLN A 326 13.01 -2.52 -39.62
CA GLN A 326 11.72 -1.97 -39.12
C GLN A 326 11.25 -2.54 -37.78
N GLY A 327 12.00 -3.49 -37.21
CA GLY A 327 11.72 -4.03 -35.88
C GLY A 327 10.46 -4.91 -35.84
N ALA A 328 10.49 -5.96 -35.02
CA ALA A 328 9.30 -6.70 -34.66
C ALA A 328 8.67 -6.05 -33.45
N SER A 329 7.45 -5.55 -33.60
CA SER A 329 6.57 -5.13 -32.50
C SER A 329 5.39 -6.09 -32.43
N GLY A 330 4.88 -6.30 -31.21
CA GLY A 330 3.78 -7.25 -30.99
C GLY A 330 4.24 -8.71 -30.98
N GLY A 331 3.27 -9.63 -30.97
CA GLY A 331 3.50 -11.07 -30.83
C GLY A 331 3.70 -11.52 -29.40
N GLU A 332 4.26 -12.73 -29.24
CA GLU A 332 4.50 -13.31 -27.91
C GLU A 332 5.79 -14.13 -27.90
N THR A 333 6.47 -14.18 -26.76
CA THR A 333 7.58 -15.07 -26.48
C THR A 333 7.20 -16.05 -25.42
N ARG A 334 7.09 -17.32 -25.75
CA ARG A 334 6.88 -18.41 -24.80
C ARG A 334 8.21 -18.88 -24.25
N PHE A 335 8.26 -19.17 -22.96
CA PHE A 335 9.47 -19.63 -22.29
C PHE A 335 9.14 -20.67 -21.20
N GLU A 336 10.08 -21.56 -20.96
CA GLU A 336 10.08 -22.49 -19.84
C GLU A 336 10.63 -21.79 -18.61
N GLU A 337 11.67 -20.96 -18.80
CA GLU A 337 12.30 -20.18 -17.74
C GLU A 337 12.69 -18.78 -18.25
N LEU A 338 12.40 -17.76 -17.45
CA LEU A 338 12.89 -16.41 -17.58
C LEU A 338 13.47 -15.97 -16.23
N SER A 339 14.76 -15.80 -16.16
CA SER A 339 15.45 -15.36 -14.93
C SER A 339 16.28 -14.11 -15.14
N GLY A 340 16.67 -13.46 -14.05
CA GLY A 340 17.49 -12.26 -14.07
C GLY A 340 17.54 -11.55 -12.73
N HIS A 341 18.08 -10.34 -12.78
CA HIS A 341 18.11 -9.42 -11.65
C HIS A 341 17.41 -8.11 -12.04
N LEU A 342 16.48 -7.65 -11.21
CA LEU A 342 15.78 -6.38 -11.35
C LEU A 342 16.28 -5.40 -10.29
N ALA A 343 16.71 -4.22 -10.72
CA ALA A 343 16.88 -3.05 -9.89
C ALA A 343 15.89 -1.97 -10.31
N MET A 344 15.15 -1.41 -9.35
CA MET A 344 14.23 -0.29 -9.53
C MET A 344 14.69 0.88 -8.66
N ASP A 345 14.82 2.06 -9.24
CA ASP A 345 15.07 3.31 -8.51
C ASP A 345 14.20 4.41 -9.10
N ARG A 346 13.27 4.92 -8.28
CA ARG A 346 12.43 6.08 -8.62
C ARG A 346 11.78 6.03 -10.00
N GLY A 347 11.18 4.88 -10.34
CA GLY A 347 10.48 4.68 -11.60
C GLY A 347 11.37 4.30 -12.79
N ALA A 348 12.68 4.22 -12.62
CA ALA A 348 13.57 3.57 -13.58
C ALA A 348 13.73 2.08 -13.23
N TYR A 349 13.72 1.21 -14.22
CA TYR A 349 13.91 -0.23 -14.05
C TYR A 349 15.11 -0.69 -14.85
N ARG A 350 15.95 -1.52 -14.24
CA ARG A 350 17.11 -2.14 -14.89
C ARG A 350 17.06 -3.64 -14.69
N PHE A 351 16.83 -4.35 -15.78
CA PHE A 351 16.91 -5.80 -15.84
C PHE A 351 18.28 -6.19 -16.34
N THR A 352 19.03 -6.93 -15.53
CA THR A 352 20.37 -7.42 -15.88
C THR A 352 20.43 -8.94 -15.77
N GLN A 353 21.42 -9.54 -16.44
CA GLN A 353 21.61 -10.98 -16.45
C GLN A 353 20.32 -11.73 -16.87
N ILE A 354 19.50 -11.10 -17.71
CA ILE A 354 18.31 -11.75 -18.25
C ILE A 354 18.74 -13.03 -18.95
N ARG A 355 18.04 -14.12 -18.67
CA ARG A 355 18.15 -15.39 -19.36
C ARG A 355 16.76 -15.92 -19.65
N ILE A 356 16.52 -16.25 -20.90
CA ILE A 356 15.26 -16.87 -21.36
C ILE A 356 15.62 -18.20 -22.00
N THR A 357 14.90 -19.24 -21.63
CA THR A 357 15.04 -20.57 -22.22
C THR A 357 13.69 -21.13 -22.63
N SER A 358 13.64 -21.71 -23.83
CA SER A 358 12.55 -22.56 -24.30
C SER A 358 13.13 -23.62 -25.27
N GLY A 359 12.35 -24.57 -25.73
CA GLY A 359 12.82 -25.62 -26.62
C GLY A 359 13.54 -25.11 -27.86
N SER A 360 13.04 -24.03 -28.48
CA SER A 360 13.58 -23.45 -29.74
C SER A 360 14.31 -22.12 -29.57
N LEU A 361 14.29 -21.50 -28.38
CA LEU A 361 14.86 -20.17 -28.13
C LEU A 361 15.69 -20.17 -26.85
N ALA A 362 16.92 -19.67 -26.94
CA ALA A 362 17.69 -19.22 -25.78
C ALA A 362 18.06 -17.75 -25.99
N ALA A 363 17.84 -16.91 -24.97
CA ALA A 363 18.22 -15.52 -25.07
C ALA A 363 18.85 -15.03 -23.76
N ASN A 364 19.79 -14.08 -23.87
CA ASN A 364 20.39 -13.43 -22.71
C ASN A 364 20.64 -11.95 -22.99
N GLY A 365 20.61 -11.12 -21.96
CA GLY A 365 20.83 -9.70 -22.18
C GLY A 365 20.52 -8.82 -20.99
N ASN A 366 20.49 -7.51 -21.28
CA ASN A 366 20.14 -6.49 -20.30
C ASN A 366 19.19 -5.50 -20.95
N VAL A 367 18.17 -5.07 -20.21
CA VAL A 367 17.15 -4.10 -20.65
C VAL A 367 16.93 -3.10 -19.54
N SER A 368 16.84 -1.82 -19.88
CA SER A 368 16.49 -0.74 -18.98
C SER A 368 15.23 -0.04 -19.47
N ILE A 369 14.45 0.42 -18.51
CA ILE A 369 13.23 1.22 -18.74
C ILE A 369 13.43 2.53 -18.00
N SER A 370 13.37 3.66 -18.71
CA SER A 370 13.47 4.98 -18.10
C SER A 370 12.16 5.36 -17.36
N PRO A 371 12.15 6.38 -16.49
CA PRO A 371 10.92 6.91 -15.89
C PRO A 371 9.89 7.39 -16.93
N GLN A 372 10.35 7.77 -18.14
CA GLN A 372 9.53 8.16 -19.29
C GLN A 372 8.99 6.95 -20.06
N LYS A 373 9.23 5.71 -19.55
CA LYS A 373 8.87 4.44 -20.18
C LYS A 373 9.62 4.12 -21.47
N GLU A 374 10.76 4.72 -21.72
CA GLU A 374 11.62 4.40 -22.84
C GLU A 374 12.44 3.15 -22.57
N LEU A 375 12.55 2.29 -23.57
CA LEU A 375 13.32 1.04 -23.54
C LEU A 375 14.69 1.26 -24.14
N SER A 376 15.71 0.69 -23.50
CA SER A 376 17.06 0.58 -24.04
C SER A 376 17.70 -0.73 -23.59
N GLY A 377 18.42 -1.40 -24.49
CA GLY A 377 19.11 -2.62 -24.12
C GLY A 377 19.61 -3.43 -25.30
N ARG A 378 20.23 -4.56 -24.95
CA ARG A 378 20.71 -5.58 -25.91
C ARG A 378 20.34 -6.97 -25.42
N VAL A 379 19.90 -7.80 -26.34
CA VAL A 379 19.55 -9.19 -26.10
C VAL A 379 20.20 -10.04 -27.20
N ASN A 380 20.97 -11.04 -26.82
CA ASN A 380 21.50 -12.03 -27.75
C ASN A 380 20.53 -13.21 -27.79
N ALA A 381 19.87 -13.40 -28.90
CA ALA A 381 18.94 -14.50 -29.13
C ALA A 381 19.64 -15.62 -29.88
N GLU A 382 19.51 -16.85 -29.42
CA GLU A 382 19.91 -18.07 -30.13
C GLU A 382 18.65 -18.84 -30.49
N VAL A 383 18.38 -18.92 -31.79
CA VAL A 383 17.23 -19.64 -32.33
C VAL A 383 17.72 -20.97 -32.90
N LYS A 384 17.08 -22.05 -32.48
CA LYS A 384 17.34 -23.43 -32.94
C LYS A 384 16.26 -23.87 -33.91
N ALA A 385 16.67 -24.29 -35.12
CA ALA A 385 15.75 -24.85 -36.12
C ALA A 385 16.46 -25.94 -36.93
N ALA A 386 15.80 -27.09 -37.09
CA ALA A 386 16.25 -28.19 -37.95
C ALA A 386 17.73 -28.59 -37.77
N GLY A 387 18.22 -28.67 -36.54
CA GLY A 387 19.60 -29.08 -36.24
C GLY A 387 20.66 -27.97 -36.36
N ALA A 388 20.29 -26.75 -36.76
CA ALA A 388 21.14 -25.58 -36.79
C ALA A 388 20.76 -24.59 -35.68
N SER A 389 21.71 -23.82 -35.17
CA SER A 389 21.47 -22.68 -34.27
C SER A 389 22.09 -21.40 -34.81
N ALA A 390 21.35 -20.32 -34.77
CA ALA A 390 21.81 -18.99 -35.13
C ALA A 390 21.74 -18.07 -33.93
N ARG A 391 22.85 -17.37 -33.65
CA ARG A 391 22.94 -16.31 -32.61
C ARG A 391 22.82 -14.96 -33.26
N VAL A 392 21.82 -14.19 -32.83
CA VAL A 392 21.57 -12.87 -33.40
C VAL A 392 21.53 -11.85 -32.25
N PRO A 393 22.42 -10.87 -32.23
CA PRO A 393 22.36 -9.76 -31.31
C PRO A 393 21.23 -8.81 -31.72
N LEU A 394 20.35 -8.54 -30.82
CA LEU A 394 19.17 -7.66 -30.97
C LEU A 394 19.33 -6.40 -30.14
N ASN A 395 19.05 -5.25 -30.73
CA ASN A 395 18.84 -4.02 -30.01
C ASN A 395 17.40 -3.95 -29.52
N VAL A 396 17.21 -3.48 -28.30
CA VAL A 396 15.90 -3.22 -27.68
C VAL A 396 15.73 -1.72 -27.55
N THR A 397 14.71 -1.14 -28.15
CA THR A 397 14.42 0.30 -28.16
C THR A 397 12.91 0.55 -28.14
N GLY A 398 12.48 1.79 -28.37
CA GLY A 398 11.09 2.18 -28.34
C GLY A 398 10.61 2.49 -26.94
N THR A 399 9.34 2.27 -26.71
CA THR A 399 8.72 2.51 -25.40
C THR A 399 8.13 1.22 -24.82
N LEU A 400 7.83 1.24 -23.53
CA LEU A 400 7.15 0.11 -22.90
C LEU A 400 5.82 -0.21 -23.62
N ASP A 401 5.16 0.79 -24.21
CA ASP A 401 3.90 0.63 -24.94
C ASP A 401 4.09 0.13 -26.38
N SER A 402 5.25 0.39 -26.96
CA SER A 402 5.63 -0.02 -28.34
C SER A 402 7.10 -0.45 -28.35
N PRO A 403 7.38 -1.66 -27.80
CA PRO A 403 8.75 -2.20 -27.82
C PRO A 403 9.18 -2.56 -29.24
N LEU A 404 10.42 -2.21 -29.58
CA LEU A 404 11.03 -2.53 -30.86
C LEU A 404 12.29 -3.37 -30.64
N LEU A 405 12.33 -4.53 -31.27
CA LEU A 405 13.50 -5.42 -31.32
C LEU A 405 13.95 -5.57 -32.78
N TYR A 406 15.22 -5.33 -33.01
CA TYR A 406 15.81 -5.48 -34.36
C TYR A 406 17.27 -5.93 -34.27
N PRO A 407 17.76 -6.71 -35.27
CA PRO A 407 19.17 -7.11 -35.33
C PRO A 407 20.09 -5.90 -35.44
N SER A 408 21.33 -5.99 -34.90
CA SER A 408 22.33 -4.96 -35.07
C SER A 408 22.71 -4.81 -36.57
N GLY A 409 23.13 -3.59 -36.99
CA GLY A 409 23.37 -3.27 -38.39
C GLY A 409 24.43 -4.17 -39.05
N GLY A 410 25.55 -4.45 -38.37
CA GLY A 410 26.58 -5.36 -38.82
C GLY A 410 26.11 -6.82 -38.91
N THR A 411 25.20 -7.23 -38.00
CA THR A 411 24.60 -8.56 -38.05
C THR A 411 23.72 -8.74 -39.29
N VAL A 412 22.92 -7.74 -39.65
CA VAL A 412 22.03 -7.77 -40.82
C VAL A 412 22.87 -7.78 -42.11
N ALA A 413 23.88 -6.91 -42.22
CA ALA A 413 24.76 -6.83 -43.37
C ALA A 413 25.57 -8.13 -43.56
N GLY A 414 26.14 -8.66 -42.48
CA GLY A 414 26.89 -9.90 -42.49
C GLY A 414 26.01 -11.12 -42.86
N ALA A 415 24.79 -11.16 -42.36
CA ALA A 415 23.84 -12.23 -42.70
C ALA A 415 23.47 -12.22 -44.20
N ALA A 416 23.23 -11.05 -44.77
CA ALA A 416 22.93 -10.90 -46.20
C ALA A 416 24.11 -11.36 -47.10
N VAL A 417 25.32 -10.96 -46.77
CA VAL A 417 26.54 -11.38 -47.49
C VAL A 417 26.77 -12.88 -47.32
N GLY A 418 26.67 -13.40 -46.10
CA GLY A 418 26.85 -14.82 -45.83
C GLY A 418 25.83 -15.69 -46.53
N THR A 419 24.58 -15.25 -46.63
CA THR A 419 23.52 -15.97 -47.40
C THR A 419 23.80 -16.01 -48.87
N ALA A 420 24.36 -14.91 -49.43
CA ALA A 420 24.74 -14.85 -50.85
C ALA A 420 25.88 -15.80 -51.22
N ILE A 421 26.81 -16.01 -50.30
CA ILE A 421 28.00 -16.84 -50.51
C ILE A 421 27.75 -18.33 -50.18
N LEU A 422 27.13 -18.63 -49.04
CA LEU A 422 27.03 -19.98 -48.48
C LEU A 422 25.59 -20.54 -48.47
N GLY A 423 24.64 -19.79 -49.03
CA GLY A 423 23.23 -20.16 -49.09
C GLY A 423 22.42 -19.83 -47.82
N PRO A 424 21.08 -19.93 -47.89
CA PRO A 424 20.19 -19.67 -46.78
C PRO A 424 20.42 -20.64 -45.60
N GLY A 425 20.48 -20.12 -44.40
CA GLY A 425 20.73 -20.86 -43.17
C GLY A 425 22.20 -20.78 -42.71
N LEU A 426 23.12 -21.55 -43.29
CA LEU A 426 24.51 -21.52 -42.86
C LEU A 426 25.19 -20.20 -43.20
N GLY A 427 25.00 -19.71 -44.43
CA GLY A 427 25.60 -18.44 -44.88
C GLY A 427 25.08 -17.23 -44.08
N THR A 428 23.81 -17.21 -43.74
CA THR A 428 23.18 -16.15 -42.96
C THR A 428 23.75 -16.10 -41.55
N SER A 429 23.89 -17.25 -40.88
CA SER A 429 24.41 -17.31 -39.51
C SER A 429 25.90 -16.97 -39.39
N VAL A 430 26.73 -17.46 -40.29
CA VAL A 430 28.16 -17.16 -40.36
C VAL A 430 28.39 -15.70 -40.71
N GLY A 431 27.71 -15.19 -41.74
CA GLY A 431 27.85 -13.81 -42.17
C GLY A 431 27.38 -12.82 -41.10
N ALA A 432 26.30 -13.12 -40.37
CA ALA A 432 25.84 -12.31 -39.26
C ALA A 432 26.88 -12.21 -38.13
N LYS A 433 27.54 -13.32 -37.78
CA LYS A 433 28.63 -13.31 -36.79
C LYS A 433 29.82 -12.46 -37.22
N VAL A 434 30.28 -12.63 -38.47
CA VAL A 434 31.40 -11.87 -38.98
C VAL A 434 31.05 -10.38 -39.09
N GLY A 435 29.88 -10.04 -39.60
CA GLY A 435 29.39 -8.66 -39.66
C GLY A 435 29.27 -7.98 -38.32
N GLY A 436 28.72 -8.66 -37.31
CA GLY A 436 28.61 -8.14 -35.95
C GLY A 436 29.99 -7.95 -35.26
N TRP A 437 30.95 -8.85 -35.52
CA TRP A 437 32.32 -8.72 -35.05
C TRP A 437 33.05 -7.54 -35.71
N ALA A 438 32.91 -7.37 -37.03
CA ALA A 438 33.46 -6.26 -37.78
C ALA A 438 32.93 -4.90 -37.32
N GLU A 439 31.61 -4.79 -37.05
CA GLU A 439 31.02 -3.57 -36.46
C GLU A 439 31.61 -3.24 -35.10
N GLY A 440 31.91 -4.24 -34.26
CA GLY A 440 32.55 -4.06 -32.95
C GLY A 440 34.00 -3.61 -33.02
N LEU A 441 34.72 -3.98 -34.07
CA LEU A 441 36.13 -3.62 -34.28
C LEU A 441 36.35 -2.35 -35.11
N PHE A 442 35.47 -2.12 -36.07
CA PHE A 442 35.64 -1.05 -37.08
C PHE A 442 34.50 -0.03 -37.08
N GLY A 443 33.56 -0.12 -36.12
CA GLY A 443 32.46 0.81 -35.99
C GLY A 443 32.97 2.24 -35.84
N THR A 444 32.84 3.01 -36.92
CA THR A 444 33.23 4.41 -37.00
C THR A 444 32.54 5.22 -35.91
N LYS A 445 33.34 5.89 -35.09
CA LYS A 445 32.92 7.08 -34.39
C LYS A 445 32.34 8.05 -35.43
N GLU A 446 31.03 8.21 -35.52
CA GLU A 446 30.49 9.39 -36.19
C GLU A 446 30.95 10.61 -35.41
N GLU A 447 31.91 11.31 -35.98
CA GLU A 447 32.32 12.65 -35.56
C GLU A 447 31.09 13.53 -35.56
N LYS A 448 30.77 14.08 -34.40
CA LYS A 448 29.93 15.26 -34.28
C LYS A 448 30.54 16.37 -35.13
N LYS A 449 30.00 16.64 -36.31
CA LYS A 449 30.12 17.94 -36.98
C LYS A 449 28.99 18.84 -36.52
N LYS A 450 29.42 19.93 -35.87
CA LYS A 450 28.83 21.23 -35.55
C LYS A 450 27.36 21.44 -35.82
#